data_9fc1f9905e0b556bcece15c454505751
#
_entry.id   9fc1f9905e0b556bcece15c454505751
#
_cell.length_a   1.000
_cell.length_b   1.000
_cell.length_c   1.000
_cell.angle_alpha   90.00
_cell.angle_beta   90.00
_cell.angle_gamma   90.00
#
_symmetry.space_group_name_H-M   'P 1'
#
loop_
_entity.id
_entity.type
_entity.pdbx_description
1 polymer ?
#
loop_
_entity_poly.entity_id
_entity_poly.type
_entity_poly.pdbx_seq_one_letter_code
_entity_poly.pdbx_strand_id
1 'polypeptide(L)'
;DVSNIYEVPLAYHDEGLDSEVVRHFRLADTTPDLSHWKRICHVVAHPEGEVNIAIVGKYTSLQDSYKSLGEALIHGGIANRVKVNIDWIDSEFFEQEDAAIHSLQHVGGVLVPGGFGERGSEGKIRAVRFAREQNIPYFGICFGMQMAVLETARNLADMSDAGSSEFGNTKLPLVGLMTEWSVGNRTLQRSAEDDLGGTMRL
;
A
#
# COMPACT_ATOMS: atom_id res chain seq x y z
N ASP A 1 -12.90 -0.70 -28.27
CA ASP A 1 -12.45 -0.04 -27.03
C ASP A 1 -13.22 -0.64 -25.85
N VAL A 2 -12.57 -0.80 -24.71
CA VAL A 2 -13.17 -1.32 -23.47
C VAL A 2 -13.19 -0.22 -22.41
N SER A 3 -14.13 -0.27 -21.47
CA SER A 3 -14.29 0.76 -20.43
C SER A 3 -13.29 0.59 -19.27
N ASN A 4 -12.83 -0.63 -19.04
CA ASN A 4 -11.83 -0.93 -18.02
C ASN A 4 -10.99 -2.15 -18.42
N ILE A 5 -9.84 -2.33 -17.76
CA ILE A 5 -8.89 -3.40 -18.07
C ILE A 5 -9.47 -4.82 -17.89
N TYR A 6 -10.45 -4.97 -17.01
CA TYR A 6 -11.04 -6.29 -16.70
C TYR A 6 -11.96 -6.81 -17.82
N GLU A 7 -12.39 -5.94 -18.74
CA GLU A 7 -13.16 -6.33 -19.94
C GLU A 7 -12.29 -6.88 -21.07
N VAL A 8 -10.97 -6.64 -21.02
CA VAL A 8 -10.05 -7.06 -22.09
C VAL A 8 -10.12 -8.56 -22.39
N PRO A 9 -10.12 -9.47 -21.39
CA PRO A 9 -10.24 -10.91 -21.67
C PRO A 9 -11.55 -11.30 -22.38
N LEU A 10 -12.64 -10.61 -22.03
CA LEU A 10 -13.95 -10.83 -22.67
C LEU A 10 -13.93 -10.37 -24.13
N ALA A 11 -13.41 -9.16 -24.36
CA ALA A 11 -13.31 -8.60 -25.71
C ALA A 11 -12.43 -9.46 -26.63
N TYR A 12 -11.30 -9.97 -26.14
CA TYR A 12 -10.44 -10.86 -26.92
C TYR A 12 -11.07 -12.21 -27.21
N HIS A 13 -11.85 -12.73 -26.27
CA HIS A 13 -12.63 -13.95 -26.50
C HIS A 13 -13.70 -13.74 -27.59
N ASP A 14 -14.45 -12.64 -27.50
CA ASP A 14 -15.51 -12.30 -28.45
C ASP A 14 -14.94 -12.10 -29.88
N GLU A 15 -13.70 -11.61 -29.99
CA GLU A 15 -12.96 -11.47 -31.26
C GLU A 15 -12.27 -12.79 -31.71
N GLY A 16 -12.32 -13.85 -30.91
CA GLY A 16 -11.79 -15.18 -31.26
C GLY A 16 -10.29 -15.35 -31.07
N LEU A 17 -9.60 -14.44 -30.35
CA LEU A 17 -8.13 -14.51 -30.15
C LEU A 17 -7.70 -15.81 -29.46
N ASP A 18 -8.40 -16.25 -28.46
CA ASP A 18 -8.14 -17.50 -27.73
C ASP A 18 -8.28 -18.73 -28.65
N SER A 19 -9.30 -18.77 -29.49
CA SER A 19 -9.53 -19.82 -30.49
C SER A 19 -8.39 -19.87 -31.50
N GLU A 20 -7.91 -18.71 -31.98
CA GLU A 20 -6.77 -18.64 -32.90
C GLU A 20 -5.47 -19.13 -32.24
N VAL A 21 -5.24 -18.79 -30.96
CA VAL A 21 -4.08 -19.26 -30.18
C VAL A 21 -4.12 -20.78 -30.03
N VAL A 22 -5.27 -21.35 -29.60
CA VAL A 22 -5.46 -22.79 -29.45
C VAL A 22 -5.22 -23.53 -30.77
N ARG A 23 -5.77 -23.02 -31.88
CA ARG A 23 -5.57 -23.58 -33.21
C ARG A 23 -4.09 -23.51 -33.65
N HIS A 24 -3.43 -22.38 -33.48
CA HIS A 24 -2.05 -22.16 -33.87
C HIS A 24 -1.09 -23.13 -33.14
N PHE A 25 -1.26 -23.29 -31.85
CA PHE A 25 -0.44 -24.18 -31.04
C PHE A 25 -0.92 -25.62 -31.01
N ARG A 26 -2.01 -25.96 -31.75
CA ARG A 26 -2.61 -27.30 -31.80
C ARG A 26 -2.90 -27.86 -30.41
N LEU A 27 -3.38 -27.02 -29.53
CA LEU A 27 -3.84 -27.41 -28.20
C LEU A 27 -5.20 -28.09 -28.28
N ALA A 28 -5.57 -28.82 -27.22
CA ALA A 28 -6.90 -29.37 -27.11
C ALA A 28 -7.93 -28.23 -27.12
N ASP A 29 -8.95 -28.38 -27.96
CA ASP A 29 -10.04 -27.40 -28.02
C ASP A 29 -10.87 -27.46 -26.75
N THR A 30 -10.81 -26.39 -25.96
CA THR A 30 -11.55 -26.23 -24.70
C THR A 30 -12.24 -24.88 -24.70
N THR A 31 -13.52 -24.86 -24.39
CA THR A 31 -14.23 -23.59 -24.18
C THR A 31 -13.79 -22.98 -22.86
N PRO A 32 -13.25 -21.75 -22.85
CA PRO A 32 -12.80 -21.09 -21.61
C PRO A 32 -13.97 -20.72 -20.70
N ASP A 33 -13.82 -20.93 -19.39
CA ASP A 33 -14.77 -20.41 -18.41
C ASP A 33 -14.42 -18.95 -18.07
N LEU A 34 -15.19 -18.01 -18.60
CA LEU A 34 -15.05 -16.58 -18.37
C LEU A 34 -15.98 -16.05 -17.26
N SER A 35 -16.64 -16.93 -16.51
CA SER A 35 -17.59 -16.52 -15.46
C SER A 35 -16.96 -15.63 -14.39
N HIS A 36 -15.70 -15.88 -14.06
CA HIS A 36 -14.94 -15.05 -13.12
C HIS A 36 -14.74 -13.61 -13.64
N TRP A 37 -14.32 -13.44 -14.89
CA TRP A 37 -14.16 -12.13 -15.52
C TRP A 37 -15.47 -11.37 -15.64
N LYS A 38 -16.56 -12.05 -16.05
CA LYS A 38 -17.90 -11.46 -16.11
C LYS A 38 -18.36 -10.94 -14.74
N ARG A 39 -18.08 -11.70 -13.68
CA ARG A 39 -18.39 -11.28 -12.30
C ARG A 39 -17.58 -10.05 -11.88
N ILE A 40 -16.27 -9.99 -12.17
CA ILE A 40 -15.42 -8.83 -11.90
C ILE A 40 -15.98 -7.60 -12.61
N CYS A 41 -16.23 -7.68 -13.92
CA CYS A 41 -16.80 -6.58 -14.69
C CYS A 41 -18.16 -6.12 -14.14
N HIS A 42 -18.99 -7.05 -13.70
CA HIS A 42 -20.28 -6.72 -13.09
C HIS A 42 -20.11 -5.92 -11.78
N VAL A 43 -19.20 -6.35 -10.90
CA VAL A 43 -18.93 -5.66 -9.63
C VAL A 43 -18.36 -4.26 -9.87
N VAL A 44 -17.43 -4.12 -10.83
CA VAL A 44 -16.85 -2.83 -11.20
C VAL A 44 -17.91 -1.86 -11.71
N ALA A 45 -18.86 -2.36 -12.51
CA ALA A 45 -19.93 -1.54 -13.08
C ALA A 45 -21.06 -1.23 -12.08
N HIS A 46 -21.28 -2.12 -11.10
CA HIS A 46 -22.40 -2.05 -10.16
C HIS A 46 -21.93 -2.36 -8.73
N PRO A 47 -21.10 -1.48 -8.13
CA PRO A 47 -20.68 -1.67 -6.74
C PRO A 47 -21.85 -1.52 -5.78
N GLU A 48 -21.86 -2.29 -4.69
CA GLU A 48 -22.89 -2.24 -3.65
C GLU A 48 -22.72 -1.05 -2.70
N GLY A 49 -21.56 -0.37 -2.74
CA GLY A 49 -21.23 0.79 -1.93
C GLY A 49 -19.89 1.38 -2.32
N GLU A 50 -19.47 2.40 -1.57
CA GLU A 50 -18.19 3.07 -1.78
C GLU A 50 -17.43 3.20 -0.45
N VAL A 51 -16.10 3.21 -0.51
CA VAL A 51 -15.23 3.50 0.62
C VAL A 51 -14.09 4.41 0.18
N ASN A 52 -13.80 5.41 1.00
CA ASN A 52 -12.66 6.30 0.79
C ASN A 52 -11.47 5.78 1.60
N ILE A 53 -10.33 5.60 0.96
CA ILE A 53 -9.07 5.18 1.59
C ILE A 53 -8.04 6.27 1.39
N ALA A 54 -7.51 6.82 2.48
CA ALA A 54 -6.40 7.76 2.41
C ALA A 54 -5.07 7.02 2.29
N ILE A 55 -4.30 7.33 1.26
CA ILE A 55 -2.89 6.93 1.16
C ILE A 55 -2.03 8.11 1.57
N VAL A 56 -1.45 8.02 2.77
CA VAL A 56 -0.57 9.04 3.33
C VAL A 56 0.88 8.70 3.01
N GLY A 57 1.43 9.32 1.98
CA GLY A 57 2.72 8.97 1.41
C GLY A 57 3.61 10.17 1.09
N LYS A 58 4.74 9.88 0.43
CA LYS A 58 5.59 10.88 -0.24
C LYS A 58 5.31 10.82 -1.73
N TYR A 59 5.58 11.94 -2.43
CA TYR A 59 5.46 11.96 -3.90
C TYR A 59 4.10 11.52 -4.43
N THR A 60 3.03 11.85 -3.70
CA THR A 60 1.66 11.49 -4.08
C THR A 60 1.22 12.10 -5.42
N SER A 61 1.95 13.13 -5.90
CA SER A 61 1.81 13.67 -7.26
C SER A 61 2.34 12.72 -8.35
N LEU A 62 3.23 11.78 -8.02
CA LEU A 62 3.76 10.75 -8.93
C LEU A 62 3.01 9.42 -8.71
N GLN A 63 1.74 9.37 -9.06
CA GLN A 63 0.87 8.22 -8.85
C GLN A 63 1.39 6.92 -9.49
N ASP A 64 2.19 7.03 -10.54
CA ASP A 64 2.81 5.86 -11.18
C ASP A 64 3.68 5.03 -10.21
N SER A 65 4.31 5.69 -9.22
CA SER A 65 5.10 4.99 -8.19
C SER A 65 4.24 4.12 -7.26
N TYR A 66 2.94 4.39 -7.22
CA TYR A 66 1.97 3.70 -6.37
C TYR A 66 0.93 2.90 -7.17
N LYS A 67 1.14 2.73 -8.49
CA LYS A 67 0.16 2.08 -9.35
C LYS A 67 -0.24 0.69 -8.84
N SER A 68 0.71 -0.15 -8.47
CA SER A 68 0.43 -1.50 -7.94
C SER A 68 -0.35 -1.47 -6.63
N LEU A 69 -0.10 -0.46 -5.77
CA LEU A 69 -0.83 -0.27 -4.53
C LEU A 69 -2.28 0.16 -4.80
N GLY A 70 -2.47 1.10 -5.72
CA GLY A 70 -3.80 1.53 -6.15
C GLY A 70 -4.60 0.35 -6.73
N GLU A 71 -4.00 -0.44 -7.62
CA GLU A 71 -4.64 -1.64 -8.17
C GLU A 71 -4.97 -2.68 -7.09
N ALA A 72 -4.08 -2.88 -6.11
CA ALA A 72 -4.35 -3.79 -5.01
C ALA A 72 -5.57 -3.35 -4.17
N LEU A 73 -5.75 -2.04 -3.93
CA LEU A 73 -6.93 -1.51 -3.27
C LEU A 73 -8.19 -1.69 -4.10
N ILE A 74 -8.12 -1.47 -5.42
CA ILE A 74 -9.24 -1.72 -6.35
C ILE A 74 -9.62 -3.21 -6.31
N HIS A 75 -8.65 -4.13 -6.34
CA HIS A 75 -8.90 -5.57 -6.21
C HIS A 75 -9.56 -5.92 -4.87
N GLY A 76 -9.13 -5.28 -3.78
CA GLY A 76 -9.79 -5.39 -2.48
C GLY A 76 -11.25 -4.93 -2.53
N GLY A 77 -11.50 -3.82 -3.22
CA GLY A 77 -12.85 -3.32 -3.47
C GLY A 77 -13.72 -4.31 -4.24
N ILE A 78 -13.19 -4.87 -5.33
CA ILE A 78 -13.88 -5.89 -6.14
C ILE A 78 -14.24 -7.11 -5.28
N ALA A 79 -13.30 -7.59 -4.46
CA ALA A 79 -13.53 -8.73 -3.58
C ALA A 79 -14.65 -8.47 -2.54
N ASN A 80 -14.80 -7.21 -2.11
CA ASN A 80 -15.81 -6.77 -1.15
C ASN A 80 -17.04 -6.11 -1.81
N ARG A 81 -17.12 -6.10 -3.14
CA ARG A 81 -18.20 -5.52 -3.94
C ARG A 81 -18.42 -4.03 -3.71
N VAL A 82 -17.37 -3.30 -3.35
CA VAL A 82 -17.40 -1.85 -3.14
C VAL A 82 -16.46 -1.13 -4.09
N LYS A 83 -16.80 0.09 -4.45
CA LYS A 83 -15.88 0.99 -5.14
C LYS A 83 -14.92 1.61 -4.12
N VAL A 84 -13.64 1.56 -4.40
CA VAL A 84 -12.62 2.24 -3.60
C VAL A 84 -12.29 3.57 -4.24
N ASN A 85 -12.48 4.66 -3.51
CA ASN A 85 -11.99 5.98 -3.84
C ASN A 85 -10.69 6.21 -3.07
N ILE A 86 -9.62 6.61 -3.76
CA ILE A 86 -8.30 6.78 -3.15
C ILE A 86 -7.99 8.26 -3.01
N ASP A 87 -7.78 8.70 -1.77
CA ASP A 87 -7.32 10.05 -1.45
C ASP A 87 -5.80 10.04 -1.27
N TRP A 88 -5.11 10.63 -2.21
CA TRP A 88 -3.65 10.75 -2.20
C TRP A 88 -3.23 11.97 -1.39
N ILE A 89 -2.59 11.76 -0.25
CA ILE A 89 -2.23 12.83 0.68
C ILE A 89 -0.71 12.82 0.89
N ASP A 90 -0.06 13.96 0.66
CA ASP A 90 1.34 14.11 1.01
C ASP A 90 1.48 14.24 2.53
N SER A 91 2.33 13.38 3.12
CA SER A 91 2.53 13.34 4.56
C SER A 91 3.12 14.63 5.14
N GLU A 92 3.88 15.40 4.35
CA GLU A 92 4.43 16.68 4.79
C GLU A 92 3.34 17.72 5.10
N PHE A 93 2.16 17.58 4.48
CA PHE A 93 1.00 18.44 4.78
C PHE A 93 0.61 18.37 6.26
N PHE A 94 0.71 17.20 6.87
CA PHE A 94 0.40 17.01 8.28
C PHE A 94 1.51 17.49 9.23
N GLU A 95 2.70 17.79 8.72
CA GLU A 95 3.77 18.38 9.52
C GLU A 95 3.62 19.89 9.67
N GLN A 96 3.00 20.55 8.69
CA GLN A 96 2.92 22.00 8.61
C GLN A 96 1.72 22.57 9.38
N GLU A 97 0.58 21.86 9.37
CA GLU A 97 -0.66 22.35 9.97
C GLU A 97 -1.36 21.27 10.79
N ASP A 98 -1.56 21.53 12.09
CA ASP A 98 -2.29 20.59 12.96
C ASP A 98 -3.74 20.37 12.51
N ALA A 99 -4.38 21.39 11.93
CA ALA A 99 -5.73 21.29 11.38
C ALA A 99 -5.83 20.38 10.14
N ALA A 100 -4.71 20.18 9.41
CA ALA A 100 -4.69 19.38 8.18
C ALA A 100 -5.10 17.93 8.42
N ILE A 101 -4.83 17.38 9.61
CA ILE A 101 -5.16 16.01 9.97
C ILE A 101 -6.69 15.74 9.92
N HIS A 102 -7.51 16.78 10.09
CA HIS A 102 -8.97 16.66 10.00
C HIS A 102 -9.48 16.34 8.58
N SER A 103 -8.62 16.50 7.56
CA SER A 103 -8.94 16.03 6.20
C SER A 103 -9.15 14.51 6.14
N LEU A 104 -8.70 13.76 7.14
CA LEU A 104 -8.91 12.32 7.25
C LEU A 104 -10.27 11.92 7.87
N GLN A 105 -11.11 12.86 8.28
CA GLN A 105 -12.38 12.53 8.98
C GLN A 105 -13.39 11.78 8.13
N HIS A 106 -13.32 11.89 6.81
CA HIS A 106 -14.26 11.27 5.88
C HIS A 106 -13.81 9.91 5.34
N VAL A 107 -12.61 9.43 5.72
CA VAL A 107 -12.08 8.18 5.18
C VAL A 107 -12.48 6.96 6.00
N GLY A 108 -12.72 5.85 5.31
CA GLY A 108 -12.98 4.55 5.93
C GLY A 108 -11.73 3.78 6.29
N GLY A 109 -10.55 4.26 5.92
CA GLY A 109 -9.27 3.65 6.25
C GLY A 109 -8.08 4.53 5.90
N VAL A 110 -6.98 4.35 6.62
CA VAL A 110 -5.70 5.02 6.38
C VAL A 110 -4.64 4.00 6.02
N LEU A 111 -3.97 4.20 4.90
CA LEU A 111 -2.84 3.39 4.46
C LEU A 111 -1.58 4.25 4.38
N VAL A 112 -0.51 3.79 5.03
CA VAL A 112 0.81 4.40 4.91
C VAL A 112 1.74 3.43 4.18
N PRO A 113 2.17 3.77 2.97
CA PRO A 113 3.01 2.89 2.14
C PRO A 113 4.45 2.82 2.63
N GLY A 114 5.22 1.94 2.01
CA GLY A 114 6.66 1.86 2.15
C GLY A 114 7.36 3.15 1.73
N GLY A 115 8.58 3.33 2.21
CA GLY A 115 9.41 4.49 1.92
C GLY A 115 10.66 4.50 2.78
N PHE A 116 11.43 5.57 2.67
CA PHE A 116 12.68 5.78 3.40
C PHE A 116 12.86 7.26 3.76
N GLY A 117 13.72 7.51 4.74
CA GLY A 117 14.18 8.83 5.15
C GLY A 117 13.20 9.59 6.04
N GLU A 118 13.73 10.60 6.69
CA GLU A 118 13.04 11.37 7.74
C GLU A 118 11.89 12.25 7.21
N ARG A 119 12.02 12.80 6.00
CA ARG A 119 11.05 13.73 5.43
C ARG A 119 9.63 13.13 5.38
N GLY A 120 8.66 13.81 5.95
CA GLY A 120 7.27 13.39 6.03
C GLY A 120 7.01 12.27 7.04
N SER A 121 7.99 11.87 7.86
CA SER A 121 7.81 10.80 8.84
C SER A 121 6.91 11.20 9.99
N GLU A 122 7.05 12.42 10.51
CA GLU A 122 6.20 12.91 11.60
C GLU A 122 4.75 13.09 11.13
N GLY A 123 4.53 13.51 9.88
CA GLY A 123 3.18 13.56 9.32
C GLY A 123 2.53 12.19 9.21
N LYS A 124 3.29 11.15 8.87
CA LYS A 124 2.81 9.76 8.89
C LYS A 124 2.48 9.29 10.31
N ILE A 125 3.33 9.60 11.31
CA ILE A 125 3.08 9.29 12.71
C ILE A 125 1.80 9.97 13.19
N ARG A 126 1.55 11.24 12.79
CA ARG A 126 0.30 11.95 13.09
C ARG A 126 -0.92 11.28 12.44
N ALA A 127 -0.80 10.79 11.21
CA ALA A 127 -1.87 10.03 10.55
C ALA A 127 -2.18 8.71 11.26
N VAL A 128 -1.15 7.99 11.73
CA VAL A 128 -1.32 6.79 12.58
C VAL A 128 -2.08 7.13 13.85
N ARG A 129 -1.65 8.18 14.57
CA ARG A 129 -2.29 8.64 15.79
C ARG A 129 -3.75 8.98 15.57
N PHE A 130 -4.05 9.74 14.53
CA PHE A 130 -5.43 10.08 14.18
C PHE A 130 -6.28 8.84 13.92
N ALA A 131 -5.78 7.90 13.10
CA ALA A 131 -6.49 6.65 12.82
C ALA A 131 -6.80 5.87 14.09
N ARG A 132 -5.83 5.75 15.00
CA ARG A 132 -6.00 5.06 16.30
C ARG A 132 -7.03 5.78 17.19
N GLU A 133 -6.91 7.11 17.34
CA GLU A 133 -7.78 7.90 18.21
C GLU A 133 -9.23 7.97 17.71
N GLN A 134 -9.41 7.93 16.38
CA GLN A 134 -10.73 7.94 15.75
C GLN A 134 -11.28 6.53 15.44
N ASN A 135 -10.58 5.47 15.84
CA ASN A 135 -10.93 4.07 15.53
C ASN A 135 -11.11 3.81 14.02
N ILE A 136 -10.33 4.48 13.19
CA ILE A 136 -10.28 4.25 11.74
C ILE A 136 -9.28 3.11 11.46
N PRO A 137 -9.63 2.10 10.63
CA PRO A 137 -8.71 1.07 10.22
C PRO A 137 -7.40 1.64 9.64
N TYR A 138 -6.28 1.12 10.12
CA TYR A 138 -4.94 1.53 9.67
C TYR A 138 -4.17 0.34 9.09
N PHE A 139 -3.50 0.57 7.96
CA PHE A 139 -2.57 -0.39 7.38
C PHE A 139 -1.25 0.26 7.02
N GLY A 140 -0.17 -0.18 7.67
CA GLY A 140 1.19 0.30 7.43
C GLY A 140 2.01 -0.76 6.68
N ILE A 141 2.57 -0.40 5.53
CA ILE A 141 3.44 -1.27 4.74
C ILE A 141 4.89 -0.85 4.96
N CYS A 142 5.77 -1.79 5.37
CA CYS A 142 7.20 -1.54 5.57
C CYS A 142 7.44 -0.31 6.46
N PHE A 143 7.82 0.83 5.89
CA PHE A 143 8.02 2.09 6.61
C PHE A 143 6.75 2.55 7.36
N GLY A 144 5.57 2.36 6.77
CA GLY A 144 4.30 2.67 7.43
C GLY A 144 4.08 1.85 8.70
N MET A 145 4.46 0.57 8.71
CA MET A 145 4.44 -0.27 9.91
C MET A 145 5.41 0.28 10.97
N GLN A 146 6.60 0.69 10.57
CA GLN A 146 7.59 1.29 11.47
C GLN A 146 7.05 2.57 12.12
N MET A 147 6.35 3.41 11.36
CA MET A 147 5.71 4.63 11.89
C MET A 147 4.63 4.30 12.94
N ALA A 148 3.89 3.22 12.74
CA ALA A 148 2.92 2.75 13.74
C ALA A 148 3.61 2.26 15.03
N VAL A 149 4.75 1.59 14.92
CA VAL A 149 5.56 1.21 16.10
C VAL A 149 6.01 2.45 16.86
N LEU A 150 6.53 3.47 16.18
CA LEU A 150 6.98 4.70 16.82
C LEU A 150 5.82 5.48 17.45
N GLU A 151 4.67 5.55 16.80
CA GLU A 151 3.46 6.18 17.34
C GLU A 151 3.03 5.51 18.63
N THR A 152 2.90 4.19 18.59
CA THR A 152 2.49 3.38 19.75
C THR A 152 3.48 3.53 20.90
N ALA A 153 4.79 3.48 20.64
CA ALA A 153 5.81 3.67 21.65
C ALA A 153 5.71 5.04 22.32
N ARG A 154 5.60 6.10 21.52
CA ARG A 154 5.56 7.48 22.03
C ARG A 154 4.28 7.81 22.80
N ASN A 155 3.14 7.32 22.34
CA ASN A 155 1.84 7.77 22.85
C ASN A 155 1.13 6.76 23.77
N LEU A 156 1.51 5.47 23.73
CA LEU A 156 0.87 4.44 24.57
C LEU A 156 1.85 3.76 25.55
N ALA A 157 3.15 3.79 25.27
CA ALA A 157 4.16 3.12 26.12
C ALA A 157 5.08 4.12 26.87
N ASP A 158 4.74 5.42 26.89
CA ASP A 158 5.49 6.49 27.56
C ASP A 158 6.96 6.62 27.12
N MET A 159 7.28 6.17 25.90
CA MET A 159 8.62 6.24 25.31
C MET A 159 8.75 7.46 24.39
N SER A 160 8.62 8.68 24.94
CA SER A 160 8.60 9.92 24.15
C SER A 160 9.83 10.13 23.24
N ASP A 161 11.00 9.60 23.65
CA ASP A 161 12.26 9.67 22.90
C ASP A 161 12.42 8.57 21.82
N ALA A 162 11.38 7.71 21.62
CA ALA A 162 11.42 6.65 20.64
C ALA A 162 11.58 7.20 19.22
N GLY A 163 12.49 6.61 18.47
CA GLY A 163 12.81 7.05 17.12
C GLY A 163 13.35 5.92 16.24
N SER A 164 13.72 6.28 15.01
CA SER A 164 14.40 5.40 14.08
C SER A 164 15.85 5.84 13.91
N SER A 165 16.78 4.89 13.85
CA SER A 165 18.18 5.17 13.49
C SER A 165 18.32 5.72 12.06
N GLU A 166 17.31 5.58 11.22
CA GLU A 166 17.24 6.16 9.88
C GLU A 166 17.09 7.69 9.91
N PHE A 167 16.58 8.25 11.01
CA PHE A 167 16.37 9.69 11.19
C PHE A 167 17.54 10.39 11.89
N GLY A 168 18.70 9.75 11.92
CA GLY A 168 19.89 10.26 12.60
C GLY A 168 19.97 9.80 14.05
N ASN A 169 20.62 10.62 14.90
CA ASN A 169 20.83 10.26 16.30
C ASN A 169 19.55 10.38 17.11
N THR A 170 18.95 9.26 17.47
CA THR A 170 17.83 9.17 18.41
C THR A 170 18.31 8.60 19.74
N LYS A 171 17.75 9.08 20.86
CA LYS A 171 18.08 8.57 22.20
C LYS A 171 17.59 7.14 22.41
N LEU A 172 16.46 6.78 21.80
CA LEU A 172 15.86 5.46 21.92
C LEU A 172 15.53 4.91 20.51
N PRO A 173 16.47 4.24 19.83
CA PRO A 173 16.24 3.69 18.49
C PRO A 173 15.43 2.39 18.55
N LEU A 174 14.10 2.51 18.61
CA LEU A 174 13.21 1.34 18.55
C LEU A 174 13.12 0.71 17.17
N VAL A 175 13.24 1.54 16.14
CA VAL A 175 13.43 1.07 14.77
C VAL A 175 14.89 1.29 14.44
N GLY A 176 15.61 0.22 14.25
CA GLY A 176 17.05 0.25 14.07
C GLY A 176 17.50 -0.42 12.76
N LEU A 177 18.70 -0.03 12.33
CA LEU A 177 19.36 -0.74 11.24
C LEU A 177 19.64 -2.17 11.68
N MET A 178 19.25 -3.13 10.87
CA MET A 178 19.59 -4.53 11.08
C MET A 178 21.06 -4.74 10.74
N THR A 179 21.88 -4.92 11.76
CA THR A 179 23.35 -5.05 11.63
C THR A 179 23.79 -6.50 11.44
N GLU A 180 22.97 -7.45 11.84
CA GLU A 180 23.27 -8.87 11.75
C GLU A 180 22.01 -9.69 11.48
N TRP A 181 22.09 -10.65 10.55
CA TRP A 181 20.99 -11.60 10.32
C TRP A 181 21.54 -12.96 9.83
N SER A 182 20.77 -14.00 10.01
CA SER A 182 21.15 -15.37 9.60
C SER A 182 20.41 -15.80 8.34
N VAL A 183 21.14 -16.38 7.39
CA VAL A 183 20.60 -17.04 6.20
C VAL A 183 21.08 -18.49 6.22
N GLY A 184 20.20 -19.41 6.58
CA GLY A 184 20.58 -20.79 6.85
C GLY A 184 21.58 -20.86 8.03
N ASN A 185 22.76 -21.45 7.80
CA ASN A 185 23.81 -21.57 8.82
C ASN A 185 24.86 -20.45 8.75
N ARG A 186 24.63 -19.39 8.00
CA ARG A 186 25.56 -18.26 7.86
C ARG A 186 24.99 -17.02 8.51
N THR A 187 25.79 -16.38 9.36
CA THR A 187 25.53 -15.05 9.87
C THR A 187 26.15 -14.01 8.92
N LEU A 188 25.30 -13.11 8.44
CA LEU A 188 25.70 -11.99 7.62
C LEU A 188 25.71 -10.73 8.49
N GLN A 189 26.71 -9.87 8.29
CA GLN A 189 26.82 -8.58 8.99
C GLN A 189 26.70 -7.44 7.98
N ARG A 190 26.14 -6.35 8.42
CA ARG A 190 25.97 -5.11 7.65
C ARG A 190 26.65 -3.96 8.36
N SER A 191 27.32 -3.12 7.61
CA SER A 191 27.82 -1.82 8.05
C SER A 191 26.78 -0.71 7.84
N ALA A 192 27.01 0.45 8.46
CA ALA A 192 26.15 1.63 8.27
C ALA A 192 26.22 2.22 6.84
N GLU A 193 27.22 1.78 6.05
CA GLU A 193 27.45 2.25 4.68
C GLU A 193 26.77 1.39 3.61
N ASP A 194 26.18 0.24 4.00
CA ASP A 194 25.48 -0.65 3.08
C ASP A 194 24.11 -0.10 2.70
N ASP A 195 23.64 -0.44 1.49
CA ASP A 195 22.34 -0.02 0.99
C ASP A 195 21.17 -0.43 1.90
N LEU A 196 20.29 0.52 2.22
CA LEU A 196 19.04 0.25 2.91
C LEU A 196 18.15 -0.67 2.05
N GLY A 197 17.49 -1.64 2.68
CA GLY A 197 16.60 -2.57 1.96
C GLY A 197 17.30 -3.74 1.27
N GLY A 198 18.59 -3.97 1.50
CA GLY A 198 19.35 -5.09 0.93
C GLY A 198 18.79 -6.49 1.23
N THR A 199 17.90 -6.62 2.22
CA THR A 199 17.19 -7.86 2.54
C THR A 199 15.91 -8.06 1.71
N MET A 200 15.49 -7.04 0.94
CA MET A 200 14.27 -7.07 0.11
C MET A 200 14.57 -7.38 -1.37
N ARG A 201 15.75 -7.85 -1.70
CA ARG A 201 16.04 -8.33 -3.05
C ARG A 201 15.31 -9.65 -3.27
N LEU A 202 14.41 -9.64 -4.25
CA LEU A 202 13.82 -10.84 -4.85
C LEU A 202 14.87 -11.65 -5.61
#